data_8569bcfed00843cfa477a8967d44125d
#
_entry.id   8569bcfed00843cfa477a8967d44125d
#
_cell.length_a   1.000
_cell.length_b   1.000
_cell.length_c   1.000
_cell.angle_alpha   90.00
_cell.angle_beta   90.00
_cell.angle_gamma   90.00
#
_symmetry.space_group_name_H-M   'P 1'
#
loop_
_entity.id
_entity.type
_entity.pdbx_description
1 polymer ?
#
loop_
_entity_poly.entity_id
_entity_poly.type
_entity_poly.pdbx_seq_one_letter_code
_entity_poly.pdbx_strand_id
1 'polypeptide(L)'
;MAQTTKLTYQPNVLPADTLTGDKVVNHQKEDLGKIEHLMIDLANGRIAYAVLSFGGFLGMGDKLFAIPWSALKVDTVEKQFILNVDKEVLKSAPGFDKDHWPNMADLNWANGVFKFYNTKPYWD
;
A
#
# COMPACT_ATOMS: atom_id res chain seq x y z
N MET A 1 -19.51 -25.51 22.31
CA MET A 1 -19.02 -25.29 22.13
C MET A 1 -18.26 -24.79 22.15
N ALA A 2 -18.28 -24.57 22.34
CA ALA A 2 -17.59 -24.12 22.32
C ALA A 2 -16.74 -23.73 22.18
N GLN A 3 -16.62 -23.47 22.04
CA GLN A 3 -15.82 -23.18 21.94
C GLN A 3 -15.02 -22.58 21.93
N THR A 4 -15.02 -22.24 21.87
CA THR A 4 -14.49 -21.65 21.91
C THR A 4 -13.57 -21.23 21.94
N THR A 5 -13.68 -21.27 21.86
CA THR A 5 -12.84 -20.88 22.23
C THR A 5 -11.82 -20.11 22.12
N LYS A 6 -11.39 -20.20 21.92
CA LYS A 6 -10.16 -19.57 22.05
C LYS A 6 -9.55 -19.28 20.79
N LEU A 7 -10.28 -18.59 19.95
CA LEU A 7 -9.77 -18.14 18.68
C LEU A 7 -8.88 -16.95 18.93
N THR A 8 -7.60 -17.12 18.66
CA THR A 8 -6.68 -15.99 18.65
C THR A 8 -6.75 -15.21 17.35
N TYR A 9 -7.25 -15.85 16.29
CA TYR A 9 -7.42 -15.20 14.99
C TYR A 9 -8.76 -14.46 14.96
N GLN A 10 -8.71 -13.17 14.62
CA GLN A 10 -9.88 -12.32 14.54
C GLN A 10 -10.04 -11.87 13.10
N PRO A 11 -10.88 -12.56 12.30
CA PRO A 11 -11.04 -12.16 10.90
C PRO A 11 -11.59 -10.74 10.80
N ASN A 12 -11.03 -9.98 9.88
CA ASN A 12 -11.50 -8.64 9.57
C ASN A 12 -11.54 -8.55 8.05
N VAL A 13 -12.72 -8.78 7.50
CA VAL A 13 -12.92 -8.89 6.05
C VAL A 13 -13.72 -7.69 5.58
N LEU A 14 -13.15 -6.95 4.64
CA LEU A 14 -13.76 -5.74 4.13
C LEU A 14 -13.80 -5.77 2.60
N PRO A 15 -14.81 -5.13 2.00
CA PRO A 15 -14.78 -4.93 0.55
C PRO A 15 -13.58 -4.08 0.16
N ALA A 16 -12.93 -4.44 -0.94
CA ALA A 16 -11.74 -3.72 -1.38
C ALA A 16 -12.01 -2.25 -1.64
N ASP A 17 -13.19 -1.93 -2.13
CA ASP A 17 -13.54 -0.53 -2.45
C ASP A 17 -13.76 0.33 -1.21
N THR A 18 -13.84 -0.26 -0.02
CA THR A 18 -13.86 0.56 1.20
C THR A 18 -12.48 1.03 1.61
N LEU A 19 -11.44 0.44 1.03
CA LEU A 19 -10.07 0.80 1.33
C LEU A 19 -9.50 1.83 0.34
N THR A 20 -10.00 1.82 -0.89
CA THR A 20 -9.59 2.83 -1.86
C THR A 20 -10.17 4.18 -1.46
N GLY A 21 -9.37 5.22 -1.60
CA GLY A 21 -9.73 6.55 -1.14
C GLY A 21 -9.30 6.85 0.27
N ASP A 22 -8.95 5.83 1.05
CA ASP A 22 -8.48 6.05 2.42
C ASP A 22 -7.12 6.73 2.40
N LYS A 23 -6.92 7.65 3.33
CA LYS A 23 -5.65 8.36 3.38
C LYS A 23 -4.56 7.51 4.01
N VAL A 24 -3.34 7.87 3.71
CA VAL A 24 -2.15 7.22 4.24
C VAL A 24 -1.39 8.24 5.08
N VAL A 25 -1.02 7.83 6.29
CA VAL A 25 -0.22 8.66 7.20
C VAL A 25 0.98 7.86 7.66
N ASN A 26 2.01 8.54 8.14
CA ASN A 26 3.15 7.88 8.76
C ASN A 26 3.05 7.98 10.28
N HIS A 27 4.09 7.54 10.98
CA HIS A 27 4.09 7.53 12.45
C HIS A 27 4.12 8.94 13.04
N GLN A 28 4.56 9.94 12.28
CA GLN A 28 4.52 11.34 12.68
C GLN A 28 3.19 11.99 12.35
N LYS A 29 2.23 11.20 11.84
CA LYS A 29 0.90 11.68 11.44
C LYS A 29 0.94 12.64 10.26
N GLU A 30 2.01 12.59 9.48
CA GLU A 30 2.05 13.34 8.24
C GLU A 30 1.16 12.69 7.20
N ASP A 31 0.48 13.51 6.41
CA ASP A 31 -0.39 13.05 5.32
C ASP A 31 0.48 12.68 4.12
N LEU A 32 0.50 11.41 3.77
CA LEU A 32 1.29 10.90 2.65
C LEU A 32 0.46 10.75 1.37
N GLY A 33 -0.83 11.07 1.42
CA GLY A 33 -1.70 10.91 0.27
C GLY A 33 -2.81 9.91 0.52
N LYS A 34 -3.30 9.29 -0.54
CA LYS A 34 -4.40 8.34 -0.41
C LYS A 34 -4.20 7.14 -1.34
N ILE A 35 -4.85 6.04 -1.01
CA ILE A 35 -4.80 4.83 -1.82
C ILE A 35 -5.78 4.96 -2.98
N GLU A 36 -5.27 4.80 -4.20
CA GLU A 36 -6.09 4.88 -5.41
C GLU A 36 -6.51 3.51 -5.92
N HIS A 37 -5.63 2.51 -5.79
CA HIS A 37 -5.89 1.18 -6.33
C HIS A 37 -5.27 0.12 -5.45
N LEU A 38 -5.85 -1.09 -5.51
CA LEU A 38 -5.26 -2.29 -4.93
C LEU A 38 -4.91 -3.22 -6.07
N MET A 39 -3.67 -3.68 -6.12
CA MET A 39 -3.18 -4.55 -7.19
C MET A 39 -3.18 -5.98 -6.69
N ILE A 40 -3.92 -6.84 -7.38
CA ILE A 40 -4.17 -8.21 -6.93
C ILE A 40 -3.26 -9.18 -7.67
N ASP A 41 -2.60 -10.04 -6.92
CA ASP A 41 -1.93 -11.21 -7.47
C ASP A 41 -2.99 -12.26 -7.74
N LEU A 42 -3.38 -12.40 -8.99
CA LEU A 42 -4.52 -13.23 -9.35
C LEU A 42 -4.25 -14.72 -9.13
N ALA A 43 -3.00 -15.14 -9.25
CA ALA A 43 -2.66 -16.55 -9.13
C ALA A 43 -2.93 -17.05 -7.70
N ASN A 44 -2.69 -16.23 -6.70
CA ASN A 44 -2.80 -16.63 -5.30
C ASN A 44 -3.90 -15.89 -4.55
N GLY A 45 -4.62 -14.99 -5.21
CA GLY A 45 -5.74 -14.30 -4.59
C GLY A 45 -5.33 -13.41 -3.42
N ARG A 46 -4.25 -12.68 -3.57
CA ARG A 46 -3.75 -11.80 -2.50
C ARG A 46 -3.42 -10.43 -3.06
N ILE A 47 -3.37 -9.45 -2.16
CA ILE A 47 -3.00 -8.10 -2.54
C ILE A 47 -1.47 -8.02 -2.63
N ALA A 48 -0.96 -7.64 -3.79
CA ALA A 48 0.48 -7.47 -3.99
C ALA A 48 0.92 -6.06 -3.58
N TYR A 49 0.21 -5.06 -4.07
CA TYR A 49 0.55 -3.65 -3.82
C TYR A 49 -0.70 -2.83 -3.62
N ALA A 50 -0.56 -1.71 -2.91
CA ALA A 50 -1.53 -0.63 -2.95
C ALA A 50 -0.90 0.53 -3.70
N VAL A 51 -1.64 1.17 -4.59
CA VAL A 51 -1.14 2.32 -5.34
C VAL A 51 -1.51 3.58 -4.58
N LEU A 52 -0.49 4.28 -4.11
CA LEU A 52 -0.61 5.51 -3.36
C LEU A 52 -0.51 6.70 -4.29
N SER A 53 -1.45 7.61 -4.19
CA SER A 53 -1.40 8.90 -4.88
C SER A 53 -0.87 9.93 -3.90
N PHE A 54 0.30 10.46 -4.19
CA PHE A 54 0.92 11.51 -3.38
C PHE A 54 0.86 12.80 -4.19
N GLY A 55 -0.07 13.64 -3.84
CA GLY A 55 -0.44 14.74 -4.69
C GLY A 55 0.17 16.07 -4.35
N GLY A 56 -0.18 17.04 -5.15
CA GLY A 56 0.12 18.44 -4.87
C GLY A 56 1.49 18.90 -5.28
N PHE A 57 2.12 18.25 -6.25
CA PHE A 57 3.43 18.72 -6.71
C PHE A 57 3.27 19.92 -7.64
N LEU A 58 2.98 21.06 -7.05
CA LEU A 58 3.00 22.35 -7.77
C LEU A 58 2.18 22.34 -9.06
N GLY A 59 1.00 21.71 -9.03
CA GLY A 59 0.12 21.68 -10.19
C GLY A 59 0.50 20.68 -11.26
N MET A 60 1.49 19.85 -10.99
CA MET A 60 1.92 18.83 -11.96
C MET A 60 1.14 17.53 -11.84
N GLY A 61 0.10 17.52 -11.03
CA GLY A 61 -0.67 16.33 -10.80
C GLY A 61 -0.04 15.43 -9.74
N ASP A 62 -0.67 14.31 -9.50
CA ASP A 62 -0.23 13.39 -8.48
C ASP A 62 0.80 12.43 -9.04
N LYS A 63 1.75 12.08 -8.20
CA LYS A 63 2.68 11.01 -8.49
C LYS A 63 2.17 9.76 -7.81
N LEU A 64 2.27 8.63 -8.50
CA LEU A 64 1.80 7.35 -8.00
C LEU A 64 2.96 6.49 -7.54
N PHE A 65 2.73 5.73 -6.47
CA PHE A 65 3.74 4.83 -5.91
C PHE A 65 3.10 3.49 -5.64
N ALA A 66 3.77 2.42 -6.06
CA ALA A 66 3.34 1.07 -5.70
C ALA A 66 3.94 0.73 -4.34
N ILE A 67 3.08 0.60 -3.35
CA ILE A 67 3.50 0.30 -1.98
C ILE A 67 3.25 -1.17 -1.72
N PRO A 68 4.27 -1.95 -1.32
CA PRO A 68 4.02 -3.35 -0.96
C PRO A 68 2.94 -3.45 0.11
N TRP A 69 1.99 -4.34 -0.08
CA TRP A 69 0.93 -4.51 0.89
C TRP A 69 1.49 -4.78 2.30
N SER A 70 2.59 -5.54 2.37
CA SER A 70 3.24 -5.89 3.64
C SER A 70 3.85 -4.69 4.35
N ALA A 71 4.07 -3.58 3.66
CA ALA A 71 4.61 -2.36 4.27
C ALA A 71 3.53 -1.49 4.89
N LEU A 72 2.27 -1.81 4.67
CA LEU A 72 1.15 -1.01 5.13
C LEU A 72 0.45 -1.67 6.31
N LYS A 73 -0.05 -0.85 7.22
CA LYS A 73 -0.99 -1.28 8.24
C LYS A 73 -2.34 -0.66 7.95
N VAL A 74 -3.40 -1.46 8.08
CA VAL A 74 -4.76 -0.96 7.92
C VAL A 74 -5.28 -0.57 9.30
N ASP A 75 -5.64 0.68 9.46
CA ASP A 75 -6.25 1.18 10.69
C ASP A 75 -7.75 1.30 10.44
N THR A 76 -8.50 0.28 10.89
CA THR A 76 -9.93 0.24 10.63
C THR A 76 -10.73 1.18 11.54
N VAL A 77 -10.12 1.63 12.63
CA VAL A 77 -10.78 2.56 13.55
C VAL A 77 -10.79 3.96 12.95
N GLU A 78 -9.62 4.44 12.51
CA GLU A 78 -9.49 5.77 11.91
C GLU A 78 -9.73 5.76 10.41
N LYS A 79 -9.95 4.57 9.82
CA LYS A 79 -10.18 4.40 8.39
C LYS A 79 -9.06 5.02 7.56
N GLN A 80 -7.86 4.56 7.84
CA GLN A 80 -6.66 5.07 7.18
C GLN A 80 -5.63 3.94 7.08
N PHE A 81 -4.59 4.20 6.31
CA PHE A 81 -3.42 3.32 6.25
C PHE A 81 -2.25 3.99 6.95
N ILE A 82 -1.38 3.17 7.51
CA ILE A 82 -0.14 3.66 8.11
C ILE A 82 1.03 3.08 7.35
N LEU A 83 1.89 3.96 6.83
CA LEU A 83 3.12 3.60 6.14
C LEU A 83 4.27 4.28 6.88
N ASN A 84 5.16 3.47 7.45
CA ASN A 84 6.24 4.00 8.26
C ASN A 84 7.41 4.47 7.38
N VAL A 85 7.18 5.56 6.67
CA VAL A 85 8.18 6.18 5.79
C VAL A 85 8.09 7.68 5.97
N ASP A 86 9.25 8.33 6.09
CA ASP A 86 9.33 9.78 6.13
C ASP A 86 8.78 10.36 4.84
N LYS A 87 8.05 11.45 4.95
CA LYS A 87 7.48 12.11 3.77
C LYS A 87 8.54 12.48 2.76
N GLU A 88 9.69 12.99 3.22
CA GLU A 88 10.78 13.36 2.32
C GLU A 88 11.42 12.13 1.66
N VAL A 89 11.47 11.02 2.38
CA VAL A 89 11.98 9.77 1.82
C VAL A 89 11.02 9.24 0.75
N LEU A 90 9.73 9.33 1.00
CA LEU A 90 8.73 8.89 0.02
C LEU A 90 8.86 9.64 -1.30
N LYS A 91 9.18 10.92 -1.25
CA LYS A 91 9.35 11.71 -2.47
C LYS A 91 10.45 11.17 -3.37
N SER A 92 11.43 10.47 -2.80
CA SER A 92 12.54 9.89 -3.57
C SER A 92 12.28 8.44 -3.98
N ALA A 93 11.15 7.87 -3.58
CA ALA A 93 10.82 6.49 -3.91
C ALA A 93 10.57 6.31 -5.41
N PRO A 94 10.72 5.07 -5.92
CA PRO A 94 10.32 4.79 -7.29
C PRO A 94 8.82 5.04 -7.46
N GLY A 95 8.49 5.92 -8.37
CA GLY A 95 7.10 6.27 -8.63
C GLY A 95 6.85 6.33 -10.12
N PHE A 96 5.60 6.62 -10.48
CA PHE A 96 5.22 6.67 -11.89
C PHE A 96 4.01 7.60 -12.08
N ASP A 97 3.80 8.01 -13.32
CA ASP A 97 2.64 8.80 -13.69
C ASP A 97 1.46 7.90 -14.02
N LYS A 98 0.26 8.45 -13.91
CA LYS A 98 -0.95 7.69 -14.21
C LYS A 98 -0.98 7.17 -15.67
N ASP A 99 -0.23 7.80 -16.57
CA ASP A 99 -0.18 7.41 -17.97
C ASP A 99 1.02 6.52 -18.32
N HIS A 100 1.87 6.22 -17.35
CA HIS A 100 3.11 5.47 -17.56
C HIS A 100 3.30 4.44 -16.46
N TRP A 101 2.38 3.49 -16.40
CA TRP A 101 2.44 2.43 -15.37
C TRP A 101 3.60 1.48 -15.67
N PRO A 102 4.31 1.05 -14.63
CA PRO A 102 5.35 0.03 -14.81
C PRO A 102 4.73 -1.34 -15.08
N ASN A 103 5.52 -2.24 -15.64
CA ASN A 103 5.12 -3.65 -15.72
C ASN A 103 5.34 -4.29 -14.35
N MET A 104 4.27 -4.43 -13.60
CA MET A 104 4.35 -4.95 -12.22
C MET A 104 4.63 -6.45 -12.16
N ALA A 105 4.62 -7.13 -13.32
CA ALA A 105 5.05 -8.52 -13.41
C ALA A 105 6.57 -8.64 -13.57
N ASP A 106 7.26 -7.55 -13.83
CA ASP A 106 8.72 -7.53 -13.96
C ASP A 106 9.36 -7.65 -12.58
N LEU A 107 10.03 -8.78 -12.34
CA LEU A 107 10.62 -9.05 -11.04
C LEU A 107 11.78 -8.11 -10.69
N ASN A 108 12.49 -7.60 -11.69
CA ASN A 108 13.55 -6.62 -11.42
C ASN A 108 12.97 -5.32 -10.87
N TRP A 109 11.89 -4.86 -11.48
CA TRP A 109 11.19 -3.68 -10.96
C TRP A 109 10.65 -3.95 -9.57
N ALA A 110 10.00 -5.09 -9.40
CA ALA A 110 9.38 -5.46 -8.13
C ALA A 110 10.41 -5.55 -7.01
N ASN A 111 11.56 -6.20 -7.28
CA ASN A 111 12.60 -6.33 -6.27
C ASN A 111 13.11 -4.96 -5.81
N GLY A 112 13.21 -4.01 -6.72
CA GLY A 112 13.60 -2.65 -6.37
C GLY A 112 12.62 -1.99 -5.43
N VAL A 113 11.32 -2.21 -5.64
CA VAL A 113 10.27 -1.67 -4.78
C VAL A 113 10.35 -2.29 -3.39
N PHE A 114 10.41 -3.62 -3.31
CA PHE A 114 10.46 -4.30 -2.02
C PHE A 114 11.72 -3.93 -1.24
N LYS A 115 12.84 -3.76 -1.94
CA LYS A 115 14.07 -3.34 -1.30
C LYS A 115 13.95 -1.92 -0.74
N PHE A 116 13.33 -1.03 -1.49
CA PHE A 116 13.16 0.35 -1.03
C PHE A 116 12.37 0.41 0.28
N TYR A 117 11.28 -0.36 0.35
CA TYR A 117 10.42 -0.37 1.54
C TYR A 117 10.86 -1.39 2.59
N ASN A 118 11.98 -2.07 2.35
CA ASN A 118 12.57 -3.03 3.29
C ASN A 118 11.58 -4.08 3.75
N THR A 119 10.94 -4.73 2.79
CA THR A 119 9.95 -5.76 3.08
C THR A 119 10.16 -6.93 2.12
N LYS A 120 9.71 -8.12 2.52
CA LYS A 120 9.85 -9.32 1.69
C LYS A 120 8.91 -9.28 0.51
N PRO A 121 9.35 -9.76 -0.66
CA PRO A 121 8.44 -9.92 -1.79
C PRO A 121 7.24 -10.79 -1.41
N TYR A 122 6.07 -10.45 -1.97
CA TYR A 122 4.83 -11.17 -1.63
C TYR A 122 4.85 -12.62 -2.08
N TRP A 123 5.72 -12.97 -3.02
CA TRP A 123 5.81 -14.34 -3.54
C TRP A 123 6.77 -15.23 -2.75
N ASP A 124 7.48 -14.70 -1.79
CA ASP A 124 8.41 -15.48 -0.94
C ASP A 124 7.71 -16.13 0.25
#